data_6b67e65ec1ae31ed69b120c394682485
#
_entry.id   6b67e65ec1ae31ed69b120c394682485
#
_cell.length_a   1.000
_cell.length_b   1.000
_cell.length_c   1.000
_cell.angle_alpha   90.00
_cell.angle_beta   90.00
_cell.angle_gamma   90.00
#
_symmetry.space_group_name_H-M   'P 1'
#
loop_
_entity.id
_entity.type
_entity.pdbx_description
1 polymer ?
#
loop_
_entity_poly.entity_id
_entity_poly.type
_entity_poly.pdbx_seq_one_letter_code
_entity_poly.pdbx_strand_id
1 'polypeptide(L)'
;MIGAARSVTQLFAYEIPLFLSILAPAMLADTWSLSEMTVYFSGHPWASLFNVVGFVIAIVALLGKLEKVPFDIPEAETEIVAGAFTEYSGRLLALFRLAIDMELVVGASLLAAVFLPFGMQLGAAAGFALYLVKVLFVILLISLFRTIFARLRIDQMIGFCWKVVAPVAFLQLLADLIIKGVVR
;
A
#
# COMPACT_ATOMS: atom_id res chain seq x y z
N MET A 1 -13.77 -23.54 0.23
CA MET A 1 -13.68 -23.14 1.65
C MET A 1 -12.24 -22.79 2.08
N ILE A 2 -11.21 -23.59 1.78
CA ILE A 2 -9.82 -23.32 2.20
C ILE A 2 -9.29 -22.02 1.61
N GLY A 3 -9.51 -21.72 0.34
CA GLY A 3 -9.10 -20.48 -0.30
C GLY A 3 -9.72 -19.24 0.36
N ALA A 4 -11.03 -19.28 0.66
CA ALA A 4 -11.71 -18.17 1.32
C ALA A 4 -11.16 -17.92 2.75
N ALA A 5 -10.88 -18.96 3.52
CA ALA A 5 -10.26 -18.80 4.83
C ALA A 5 -8.86 -18.16 4.73
N ARG A 6 -8.07 -18.54 3.73
CA ARG A 6 -6.76 -17.94 3.46
C ARG A 6 -6.87 -16.46 3.07
N SER A 7 -7.84 -16.08 2.21
CA SER A 7 -8.07 -14.67 1.84
C SER A 7 -8.44 -13.82 3.03
N VAL A 8 -9.36 -14.30 3.90
CA VAL A 8 -9.75 -13.57 5.12
C VAL A 8 -8.58 -13.42 6.09
N THR A 9 -7.77 -14.46 6.26
CA THR A 9 -6.60 -14.40 7.14
C THR A 9 -5.55 -13.42 6.60
N GLN A 10 -5.32 -13.40 5.30
CA GLN A 10 -4.44 -12.45 4.64
C GLN A 10 -4.94 -11.03 4.80
N LEU A 11 -6.23 -10.78 4.59
CA LEU A 11 -6.87 -9.48 4.76
C LEU A 11 -6.56 -8.88 6.13
N PHE A 12 -6.80 -9.61 7.21
CA PHE A 12 -6.50 -9.13 8.56
C PHE A 12 -5.00 -8.90 8.80
N ALA A 13 -4.13 -9.61 8.11
CA ALA A 13 -2.70 -9.46 8.30
C ALA A 13 -2.15 -8.16 7.68
N TYR A 14 -2.59 -7.74 6.50
CA TYR A 14 -2.06 -6.55 5.82
C TYR A 14 -2.87 -5.26 6.07
N GLU A 15 -4.17 -5.37 6.38
CA GLU A 15 -5.06 -4.21 6.46
C GLU A 15 -4.67 -3.29 7.62
N ILE A 16 -4.31 -3.85 8.77
CA ILE A 16 -3.87 -3.08 9.93
C ILE A 16 -2.60 -2.28 9.63
N PRO A 17 -1.49 -2.89 9.13
CA PRO A 17 -0.30 -2.11 8.76
C PRO A 17 -0.57 -1.06 7.68
N LEU A 18 -1.40 -1.36 6.68
CA LEU A 18 -1.75 -0.42 5.63
C LEU A 18 -2.47 0.80 6.21
N PHE A 19 -3.47 0.55 7.06
CA PHE A 19 -4.21 1.62 7.70
C PHE A 19 -3.33 2.50 8.59
N LEU A 20 -2.48 1.90 9.42
CA LEU A 20 -1.54 2.62 10.28
C LEU A 20 -0.55 3.47 9.48
N SER A 21 -0.04 2.94 8.36
CA SER A 21 0.91 3.66 7.52
C SER A 21 0.32 4.89 6.83
N ILE A 22 -0.98 4.87 6.50
CA ILE A 22 -1.69 6.02 5.94
C ILE A 22 -2.15 6.98 7.04
N LEU A 23 -2.50 6.45 8.21
CA LEU A 23 -2.92 7.25 9.36
C LEU A 23 -1.79 8.14 9.89
N ALA A 24 -0.55 7.66 9.89
CA ALA A 24 0.60 8.39 10.39
C ALA A 24 0.79 9.78 9.71
N PRO A 25 0.88 9.89 8.37
CA PRO A 25 0.94 11.19 7.71
C PRO A 25 -0.35 12.02 7.87
N ALA A 26 -1.54 11.40 7.96
CA ALA A 26 -2.79 12.12 8.21
C ALA A 26 -2.79 12.79 9.58
N MET A 27 -2.31 12.11 10.60
CA MET A 27 -2.18 12.64 11.96
C MET A 27 -1.15 13.77 12.03
N LEU A 28 -0.05 13.68 11.29
CA LEU A 28 0.97 14.71 11.23
C LEU A 28 0.44 15.98 10.55
N ALA A 29 -0.30 15.83 9.45
CA ALA A 29 -0.91 16.95 8.72
C ALA A 29 -2.18 17.51 9.38
N ASP A 30 -2.72 16.84 10.40
CA ASP A 30 -3.97 17.20 11.11
C ASP A 30 -5.20 17.28 10.21
N THR A 31 -5.25 16.48 9.17
CA THR A 31 -6.34 16.48 8.20
C THR A 31 -6.59 15.09 7.61
N TRP A 32 -7.84 14.83 7.25
CA TRP A 32 -8.26 13.63 6.50
C TRP A 32 -8.39 13.86 5.00
N SER A 33 -8.22 15.11 4.56
CA SER A 33 -8.27 15.48 3.15
C SER A 33 -6.93 15.21 2.47
N LEU A 34 -6.92 14.36 1.44
CA LEU A 34 -5.72 14.08 0.65
C LEU A 34 -5.13 15.34 0.01
N SER A 35 -6.00 16.27 -0.40
CA SER A 35 -5.60 17.55 -0.97
C SER A 35 -4.85 18.41 0.04
N GLU A 36 -5.38 18.55 1.26
CA GLU A 36 -4.75 19.32 2.34
C GLU A 36 -3.46 18.67 2.82
N MET A 37 -3.42 17.33 2.92
CA MET A 37 -2.19 16.60 3.23
C MET A 37 -1.09 16.90 2.21
N THR A 38 -1.42 16.87 0.92
CA THR A 38 -0.47 17.15 -0.15
C THR A 38 0.06 18.59 -0.06
N VAL A 39 -0.80 19.56 0.25
CA VAL A 39 -0.42 20.96 0.48
C VAL A 39 0.50 21.08 1.68
N TYR A 40 0.14 20.46 2.82
CA TYR A 40 0.95 20.48 4.04
C TYR A 40 2.37 19.96 3.80
N PHE A 41 2.50 18.77 3.20
CA PHE A 41 3.81 18.15 2.94
C PHE A 41 4.60 18.86 1.84
N SER A 42 3.96 19.53 0.88
CA SER A 42 4.66 20.37 -0.10
C SER A 42 5.33 21.60 0.54
N GLY A 43 4.75 22.12 1.63
CA GLY A 43 5.34 23.20 2.43
C GLY A 43 6.38 22.73 3.46
N HIS A 44 6.37 21.45 3.84
CA HIS A 44 7.25 20.89 4.87
C HIS A 44 7.98 19.63 4.36
N PRO A 45 8.99 19.78 3.49
CA PRO A 45 9.67 18.63 2.87
C PRO A 45 10.38 17.71 3.87
N TRP A 46 10.81 18.22 5.02
CA TRP A 46 11.39 17.45 6.12
C TRP A 46 10.38 16.43 6.69
N ALA A 47 9.10 16.79 6.77
CA ALA A 47 8.06 15.92 7.26
C ALA A 47 7.82 14.71 6.31
N SER A 48 7.96 14.92 4.99
CA SER A 48 7.89 13.82 4.02
C SER A 48 9.03 12.82 4.20
N LEU A 49 10.22 13.28 4.64
CA LEU A 49 11.36 12.39 4.86
C LEU A 49 11.13 11.43 6.03
N PHE A 50 10.47 11.87 7.09
CA PHE A 50 10.11 11.01 8.21
C PHE A 50 9.10 9.93 7.80
N ASN A 51 8.24 10.21 6.83
CA ASN A 51 7.23 9.27 6.33
C ASN A 51 7.75 8.22 5.32
N VAL A 52 9.06 8.21 5.00
CA VAL A 52 9.65 7.21 4.10
C VAL A 52 9.47 5.78 4.63
N VAL A 53 9.57 5.57 5.93
CA VAL A 53 9.33 4.26 6.56
C VAL A 53 7.86 3.85 6.35
N GLY A 54 6.92 4.75 6.58
CA GLY A 54 5.49 4.53 6.31
C GLY A 54 5.21 4.21 4.83
N PHE A 55 5.92 4.86 3.91
CA PHE A 55 5.82 4.57 2.47
C PHE A 55 6.24 3.14 2.13
N VAL A 56 7.37 2.67 2.67
CA VAL A 56 7.83 1.29 2.45
C VAL A 56 6.83 0.29 3.02
N ILE A 57 6.31 0.54 4.24
CA ILE A 57 5.28 -0.30 4.86
C ILE A 57 4.01 -0.32 4.00
N ALA A 58 3.57 0.83 3.51
CA ALA A 58 2.39 0.96 2.66
C ALA A 58 2.53 0.17 1.34
N ILE A 59 3.73 0.18 0.70
CA ILE A 59 4.02 -0.63 -0.49
C ILE A 59 3.90 -2.13 -0.16
N VAL A 60 4.50 -2.58 0.95
CA VAL A 60 4.46 -3.99 1.36
C VAL A 60 3.03 -4.42 1.68
N ALA A 61 2.28 -3.60 2.39
CA ALA A 61 0.89 -3.88 2.73
C ALA A 61 -0.03 -3.86 1.49
N LEU A 62 0.23 -2.95 0.55
CA LEU A 62 -0.49 -2.90 -0.73
C LEU A 62 -0.23 -4.16 -1.58
N LEU A 63 0.99 -4.71 -1.58
CA LEU A 63 1.26 -6.02 -2.21
C LEU A 63 0.42 -7.13 -1.59
N GLY A 64 0.25 -7.13 -0.27
CA GLY A 64 -0.65 -8.06 0.42
C GLY A 64 -2.12 -7.89 0.00
N LYS A 65 -2.57 -6.65 -0.17
CA LYS A 65 -3.92 -6.32 -0.61
C LYS A 65 -4.20 -6.77 -2.06
N LEU A 66 -3.22 -6.63 -2.93
CA LEU A 66 -3.32 -7.01 -4.35
C LEU A 66 -3.16 -8.51 -4.59
N GLU A 67 -2.98 -9.31 -3.54
CA GLU A 67 -2.75 -10.75 -3.64
C GLU A 67 -1.63 -11.12 -4.64
N LYS A 68 -0.62 -10.24 -4.77
CA LYS A 68 0.52 -10.46 -5.67
C LYS A 68 1.73 -11.03 -4.91
N VAL A 69 2.59 -11.75 -5.61
CA VAL A 69 3.85 -12.26 -5.04
C VAL A 69 4.60 -11.13 -4.32
N PRO A 70 5.05 -11.32 -3.09
CA PRO A 70 5.22 -12.55 -2.30
C PRO A 70 4.00 -13.03 -1.50
N PHE A 71 2.87 -12.34 -1.57
CA PHE A 71 1.65 -12.58 -0.78
C PHE A 71 0.52 -13.23 -1.59
N ASP A 72 0.86 -14.01 -2.62
CA ASP A 72 -0.03 -14.78 -3.48
C ASP A 72 -0.53 -16.07 -2.76
N ILE A 73 -1.19 -15.90 -1.61
CA ILE A 73 -1.61 -17.01 -0.76
C ILE A 73 -3.00 -17.53 -1.14
N PRO A 74 -3.98 -16.68 -1.50
CA PRO A 74 -5.31 -17.13 -1.85
C PRO A 74 -5.37 -17.85 -3.20
N GLU A 75 -4.59 -17.43 -4.19
CA GLU A 75 -4.54 -18.06 -5.51
C GLU A 75 -3.69 -19.33 -5.53
N ALA A 76 -2.63 -19.40 -4.76
CA ALA A 76 -1.71 -20.52 -4.51
C ALA A 76 -1.82 -21.68 -5.52
N GLU A 77 -1.57 -21.44 -6.81
CA GLU A 77 -1.79 -22.41 -7.90
C GLU A 77 -1.14 -23.79 -7.64
N THR A 78 0.00 -23.78 -6.97
CA THR A 78 0.74 -25.01 -6.61
C THR A 78 0.15 -25.78 -5.42
N GLU A 79 -0.72 -25.13 -4.60
CA GLU A 79 -1.27 -25.74 -3.39
C GLU A 79 -2.77 -26.02 -3.48
N ILE A 80 -3.55 -25.09 -4.05
CA ILE A 80 -5.03 -25.14 -4.07
C ILE A 80 -5.63 -24.82 -5.45
N VAL A 81 -4.89 -25.06 -6.53
CA VAL A 81 -5.25 -24.88 -7.95
C VAL A 81 -5.45 -23.42 -8.32
N ALA A 82 -6.55 -22.78 -8.01
CA ALA A 82 -6.80 -21.35 -8.24
C ALA A 82 -7.61 -20.72 -7.08
N GLY A 83 -7.64 -21.40 -5.95
CA GLY A 83 -8.25 -20.90 -4.73
C GLY A 83 -9.71 -20.51 -4.90
N ALA A 84 -10.02 -19.24 -4.60
CA ALA A 84 -11.37 -18.68 -4.71
C ALA A 84 -11.84 -18.52 -6.16
N PHE A 85 -10.94 -18.47 -7.13
CA PHE A 85 -11.25 -18.26 -8.54
C PHE A 85 -11.48 -19.54 -9.34
N THR A 86 -11.34 -20.72 -8.72
CA THR A 86 -11.46 -22.02 -9.39
C THR A 86 -12.82 -22.23 -10.06
N GLU A 87 -13.90 -21.65 -9.51
CA GLU A 87 -15.26 -21.79 -10.03
C GLU A 87 -15.59 -20.77 -11.15
N TYR A 88 -14.73 -19.77 -11.35
CA TYR A 88 -14.95 -18.70 -12.33
C TYR A 88 -14.18 -18.96 -13.61
N SER A 89 -14.84 -18.75 -14.75
CA SER A 89 -14.22 -18.91 -16.08
C SER A 89 -14.67 -17.80 -17.03
N GLY A 90 -13.93 -17.63 -18.12
CA GLY A 90 -14.25 -16.71 -19.19
C GLY A 90 -14.45 -15.26 -18.70
N ARG A 91 -15.62 -14.70 -19.01
CA ARG A 91 -15.96 -13.29 -18.76
C ARG A 91 -15.90 -12.89 -17.29
N LEU A 92 -16.35 -13.75 -16.38
CA LEU A 92 -16.38 -13.45 -14.95
C LEU A 92 -14.96 -13.39 -14.37
N LEU A 93 -14.11 -14.33 -14.73
CA LEU A 93 -12.70 -14.32 -14.33
C LEU A 93 -11.98 -13.08 -14.86
N ALA A 94 -12.25 -12.67 -16.12
CA ALA A 94 -11.66 -11.47 -16.70
C ALA A 94 -12.06 -10.19 -15.93
N LEU A 95 -13.30 -10.09 -15.44
CA LEU A 95 -13.74 -8.96 -14.63
C LEU A 95 -13.03 -8.91 -13.26
N PHE A 96 -12.81 -10.05 -12.61
CA PHE A 96 -12.04 -10.08 -11.37
C PHE A 96 -10.57 -9.64 -11.60
N ARG A 97 -9.94 -10.12 -12.66
CA ARG A 97 -8.56 -9.71 -12.99
C ARG A 97 -8.47 -8.22 -13.29
N LEU A 98 -9.44 -7.69 -14.05
CA LEU A 98 -9.53 -6.26 -14.31
C LEU A 98 -9.71 -5.45 -13.01
N ALA A 99 -10.55 -5.91 -12.08
CA ALA A 99 -10.76 -5.24 -10.80
C ALA A 99 -9.45 -5.16 -9.99
N ILE A 100 -8.66 -6.23 -9.92
CA ILE A 100 -7.36 -6.24 -9.24
C ILE A 100 -6.36 -5.27 -9.91
N ASP A 101 -6.35 -5.21 -11.24
CA ASP A 101 -5.47 -4.28 -11.95
C ASP A 101 -5.91 -2.81 -11.75
N MET A 102 -7.22 -2.54 -11.69
CA MET A 102 -7.73 -1.21 -11.31
C MET A 102 -7.38 -0.87 -9.86
N GLU A 103 -7.46 -1.82 -8.94
CA GLU A 103 -7.08 -1.64 -7.54
C GLU A 103 -5.59 -1.31 -7.39
N LEU A 104 -4.71 -1.90 -8.21
CA LEU A 104 -3.29 -1.54 -8.29
C LEU A 104 -3.10 -0.06 -8.63
N VAL A 105 -3.80 0.43 -9.65
CA VAL A 105 -3.69 1.85 -10.07
C VAL A 105 -4.23 2.78 -9.00
N VAL A 106 -5.37 2.46 -8.38
CA VAL A 106 -5.95 3.25 -7.28
C VAL A 106 -5.05 3.27 -6.06
N GLY A 107 -4.50 2.12 -5.66
CA GLY A 107 -3.57 2.01 -4.54
C GLY A 107 -2.27 2.78 -4.79
N ALA A 108 -1.68 2.63 -5.98
CA ALA A 108 -0.48 3.38 -6.37
C ALA A 108 -0.73 4.90 -6.38
N SER A 109 -1.90 5.33 -6.87
CA SER A 109 -2.36 6.73 -6.89
C SER A 109 -2.51 7.29 -5.46
N LEU A 110 -3.10 6.52 -4.56
CA LEU A 110 -3.22 6.88 -3.14
C LEU A 110 -1.84 7.06 -2.48
N LEU A 111 -0.93 6.09 -2.67
CA LEU A 111 0.43 6.18 -2.14
C LEU A 111 1.21 7.36 -2.74
N ALA A 112 1.05 7.62 -4.04
CA ALA A 112 1.68 8.77 -4.69
C ALA A 112 1.15 10.10 -4.13
N ALA A 113 -0.14 10.21 -3.83
CA ALA A 113 -0.75 11.41 -3.27
C ALA A 113 -0.29 11.67 -1.83
N VAL A 114 -0.22 10.61 -0.99
CA VAL A 114 0.11 10.74 0.44
C VAL A 114 1.61 10.93 0.66
N PHE A 115 2.46 10.14 -0.01
CA PHE A 115 3.90 10.07 0.30
C PHE A 115 4.80 10.85 -0.66
N LEU A 116 4.29 11.26 -1.86
CA LEU A 116 5.06 12.00 -2.85
C LEU A 116 4.43 13.37 -3.16
N PRO A 117 4.37 14.30 -2.20
CA PRO A 117 3.56 15.53 -2.28
C PRO A 117 4.19 16.64 -3.13
N PHE A 118 5.27 16.40 -3.87
CA PHE A 118 5.96 17.43 -4.66
C PHE A 118 5.28 17.73 -6.00
N GLY A 119 5.46 18.96 -6.50
CA GLY A 119 5.00 19.38 -7.82
C GLY A 119 3.60 20.00 -7.87
N MET A 120 3.03 20.41 -6.74
CA MET A 120 1.74 21.13 -6.67
C MET A 120 1.73 22.50 -7.33
N GLN A 121 2.92 23.10 -7.48
CA GLN A 121 3.06 24.47 -8.03
C GLN A 121 3.14 24.51 -9.55
N LEU A 122 3.12 23.35 -10.22
CA LEU A 122 3.15 23.23 -11.67
C LEU A 122 1.76 23.51 -12.27
N GLY A 123 1.72 24.10 -13.45
CA GLY A 123 0.46 24.29 -14.18
C GLY A 123 -0.26 22.97 -14.44
N ALA A 124 -1.56 23.02 -14.77
CA ALA A 124 -2.44 21.85 -14.83
C ALA A 124 -1.88 20.69 -15.69
N ALA A 125 -1.36 20.97 -16.87
CA ALA A 125 -0.80 19.94 -17.77
C ALA A 125 0.49 19.31 -17.21
N ALA A 126 1.41 20.14 -16.70
CA ALA A 126 2.66 19.66 -16.11
C ALA A 126 2.40 18.91 -14.78
N GLY A 127 1.46 19.38 -13.98
CA GLY A 127 1.02 18.70 -12.75
C GLY A 127 0.43 17.32 -13.02
N PHE A 128 -0.40 17.18 -14.06
CA PHE A 128 -0.95 15.89 -14.47
C PHE A 128 0.13 14.93 -14.99
N ALA A 129 1.06 15.42 -15.82
CA ALA A 129 2.17 14.61 -16.30
C ALA A 129 3.05 14.11 -15.12
N LEU A 130 3.35 15.00 -14.17
CA LEU A 130 4.10 14.61 -12.97
C LEU A 130 3.36 13.59 -12.09
N TYR A 131 2.04 13.74 -11.97
CA TYR A 131 1.21 12.76 -11.26
C TYR A 131 1.31 11.37 -11.91
N LEU A 132 1.21 11.28 -13.25
CA LEU A 132 1.38 10.02 -13.96
C LEU A 132 2.77 9.40 -13.71
N VAL A 133 3.83 10.22 -13.74
CA VAL A 133 5.19 9.75 -13.44
C VAL A 133 5.29 9.19 -12.04
N LYS A 134 4.70 9.82 -11.02
CA LYS A 134 4.68 9.33 -9.64
C LYS A 134 3.95 7.99 -9.52
N VAL A 135 2.78 7.87 -10.14
CA VAL A 135 2.00 6.62 -10.14
C VAL A 135 2.79 5.51 -10.81
N LEU A 136 3.40 5.77 -11.98
CA LEU A 136 4.25 4.81 -12.66
C LEU A 136 5.48 4.42 -11.81
N PHE A 137 6.07 5.37 -11.10
CA PHE A 137 7.17 5.09 -10.18
C PHE A 137 6.76 4.14 -9.06
N VAL A 138 5.59 4.36 -8.43
CA VAL A 138 5.06 3.45 -7.39
C VAL A 138 4.77 2.07 -7.96
N ILE A 139 4.16 1.98 -9.14
CA ILE A 139 3.91 0.70 -9.83
C ILE A 139 5.21 -0.02 -10.15
N LEU A 140 6.25 0.70 -10.57
CA LEU A 140 7.58 0.15 -10.82
C LEU A 140 8.20 -0.40 -9.54
N LEU A 141 8.09 0.32 -8.41
CA LEU A 141 8.54 -0.18 -7.11
C LEU A 141 7.81 -1.46 -6.70
N ILE A 142 6.48 -1.49 -6.83
CA ILE A 142 5.66 -2.67 -6.55
C ILE A 142 6.11 -3.85 -7.43
N SER A 143 6.35 -3.62 -8.72
CA SER A 143 6.84 -4.63 -9.66
C SER A 143 8.25 -5.13 -9.28
N LEU A 144 9.13 -4.24 -8.84
CA LEU A 144 10.47 -4.58 -8.38
C LEU A 144 10.41 -5.48 -7.13
N PHE A 145 9.61 -5.11 -6.13
CA PHE A 145 9.39 -5.95 -4.94
C PHE A 145 8.88 -7.34 -5.31
N ARG A 146 7.89 -7.40 -6.21
CA ARG A 146 7.36 -8.67 -6.73
C ARG A 146 8.42 -9.56 -7.37
N THR A 147 9.43 -8.97 -8.02
CA THR A 147 10.48 -9.72 -8.72
C THR A 147 11.59 -10.20 -7.77
N ILE A 148 11.90 -9.42 -6.74
CA ILE A 148 13.00 -9.72 -5.80
C ILE A 148 12.60 -10.76 -4.76
N PHE A 149 11.37 -10.70 -4.27
CA PHE A 149 10.94 -11.54 -3.17
C PHE A 149 10.31 -12.85 -3.65
N ALA A 150 10.76 -13.95 -3.05
CA ALA A 150 10.13 -15.26 -3.24
C ALA A 150 8.81 -15.33 -2.47
N ARG A 151 7.91 -16.22 -2.93
CA ARG A 151 6.62 -16.47 -2.31
C ARG A 151 6.74 -16.89 -0.85
N LEU A 152 5.91 -16.31 0.02
CA LEU A 152 5.82 -16.62 1.43
C LEU A 152 4.70 -17.65 1.71
N ARG A 153 4.92 -18.49 2.73
CA ARG A 153 3.85 -19.31 3.30
C ARG A 153 2.93 -18.46 4.17
N ILE A 154 1.68 -18.88 4.33
CA ILE A 154 0.68 -18.16 5.15
C ILE A 154 1.17 -17.85 6.56
N ASP A 155 1.81 -18.81 7.24
CA ASP A 155 2.34 -18.64 8.60
C ASP A 155 3.47 -17.62 8.65
N GLN A 156 4.35 -17.64 7.64
CA GLN A 156 5.45 -16.67 7.50
C GLN A 156 4.92 -15.27 7.24
N MET A 157 3.92 -15.13 6.36
CA MET A 157 3.29 -13.85 6.06
C MET A 157 2.61 -13.26 7.28
N ILE A 158 1.79 -14.03 8.01
CA ILE A 158 1.12 -13.57 9.23
C ILE A 158 2.17 -13.16 10.26
N GLY A 159 3.19 -14.03 10.48
CA GLY A 159 4.28 -13.73 11.40
C GLY A 159 5.05 -12.46 11.02
N PHE A 160 5.32 -12.24 9.73
CA PHE A 160 5.98 -11.04 9.23
C PHE A 160 5.11 -9.78 9.44
N CYS A 161 3.85 -9.83 9.03
CA CYS A 161 2.94 -8.69 9.17
C CYS A 161 2.74 -8.28 10.63
N TRP A 162 2.49 -9.24 11.53
CA TRP A 162 2.21 -8.95 12.94
C TRP A 162 3.44 -8.69 13.80
N LYS A 163 4.57 -9.35 13.53
CA LYS A 163 5.79 -9.21 14.35
C LYS A 163 6.72 -8.10 13.88
N VAL A 164 6.64 -7.71 12.59
CA VAL A 164 7.54 -6.72 12.01
C VAL A 164 6.77 -5.54 11.46
N VAL A 165 5.89 -5.74 10.49
CA VAL A 165 5.27 -4.64 9.74
C VAL A 165 4.33 -3.81 10.61
N ALA A 166 3.44 -4.43 11.37
CA ALA A 166 2.49 -3.73 12.23
C ALA A 166 3.17 -2.98 13.40
N PRO A 167 4.15 -3.56 14.14
CA PRO A 167 4.88 -2.80 15.15
C PRO A 167 5.67 -1.63 14.59
N VAL A 168 6.31 -1.79 13.41
CA VAL A 168 7.06 -0.68 12.78
C VAL A 168 6.09 0.41 12.31
N ALA A 169 4.92 0.06 11.75
CA ALA A 169 3.88 1.04 11.41
C ALA A 169 3.37 1.80 12.64
N PHE A 170 3.20 1.11 13.75
CA PHE A 170 2.78 1.72 15.01
C PHE A 170 3.86 2.66 15.58
N LEU A 171 5.13 2.26 15.52
CA LEU A 171 6.25 3.11 15.93
C LEU A 171 6.36 4.36 15.05
N GLN A 172 6.13 4.22 13.74
CA GLN A 172 6.06 5.35 12.81
C GLN A 172 4.96 6.34 13.22
N LEU A 173 3.75 5.85 13.51
CA LEU A 173 2.64 6.67 13.95
C LEU A 173 2.96 7.41 15.27
N LEU A 174 3.57 6.72 16.23
CA LEU A 174 4.01 7.35 17.49
C LEU A 174 5.08 8.43 17.24
N ALA A 175 6.03 8.18 16.35
CA ALA A 175 7.06 9.15 15.99
C ALA A 175 6.43 10.42 15.39
N ASP A 176 5.46 10.26 14.47
CA ASP A 176 4.76 11.40 13.87
C ASP A 176 3.94 12.19 14.88
N LEU A 177 3.31 11.51 15.86
CA LEU A 177 2.60 12.17 16.96
C LEU A 177 3.55 12.98 17.87
N ILE A 178 4.73 12.44 18.18
CA ILE A 178 5.76 13.14 18.97
C ILE A 178 6.26 14.36 18.22
N ILE A 179 6.58 14.22 16.92
CA ILE A 179 7.02 15.33 16.07
C ILE A 179 5.96 16.42 16.03
N LYS A 180 4.68 16.05 15.84
CA LYS A 180 3.57 17.02 15.89
C LYS A 180 3.48 17.74 17.22
N GLY A 181 3.71 17.05 18.34
CA GLY A 181 3.70 17.65 19.67
C GLY A 181 4.86 18.62 19.93
N VAL A 182 6.01 18.40 19.30
CA VAL A 182 7.21 19.25 19.44
C VAL A 182 7.16 20.46 18.51
N VAL A 183 6.57 20.32 17.32
CA VAL A 183 6.51 21.39 16.30
C VAL A 183 5.34 22.36 16.53
N ARG A 184 4.38 21.99 17.36
CA ARG A 184 3.21 22.82 17.72
C ARG A 184 3.52 23.72 18.92
#